data_d71db6875b497d5388f73cdc723337c8
#
_entry.id   d71db6875b497d5388f73cdc723337c8
#
_cell.length_a   1.000
_cell.length_b   1.000
_cell.length_c   1.000
_cell.angle_alpha   90.00
_cell.angle_beta   90.00
_cell.angle_gamma   90.00
#
_symmetry.space_group_name_H-M   'P 1'
#
loop_
_entity.id
_entity.type
_entity.pdbx_description
1 polymer ?
#
loop_
_entity_poly.entity_id
_entity_poly.type
_entity_poly.pdbx_seq_one_letter_code
_entity_poly.pdbx_strand_id
1 'polypeptide(L)'
;LGVALLVFAIARGRGKGAGASGGLCPSCRRAMRPEWPRCMFCGWMPVARLEFVLGPLTGQVIELREDVTTVGSVVGNSIVLADPAVSRKHAGIRRMEGGYELADLGSTNGIYVNGHRLPKKNLAPGDVIRVGNSECVFRPQ
;
A
#
# COMPACT_ATOMS: atom_id res chain seq x y z
N LEU A 1 -28.94 0.66 -16.13
CA LEU A 1 -28.62 0.65 -15.66
C LEU A 1 -28.26 0.72 -15.67
N GLY A 2 -28.32 0.81 -16.13
CA GLY A 2 -28.04 0.83 -15.80
C GLY A 2 -27.46 0.98 -15.72
N VAL A 3 -27.56 1.12 -15.91
CA VAL A 3 -27.05 1.26 -15.51
C VAL A 3 -26.38 1.41 -15.34
N ALA A 4 -26.46 1.51 -15.74
CA ALA A 4 -25.97 1.56 -15.28
C ALA A 4 -25.37 1.84 -15.03
N LEU A 5 -25.46 2.20 -15.42
CA LEU A 5 -25.02 2.43 -14.86
C LEU A 5 -24.41 2.67 -14.53
N LEU A 6 -24.37 2.94 -14.83
CA LEU A 6 -23.90 3.15 -14.17
C LEU A 6 -23.28 3.35 -13.85
N VAL A 7 -23.22 3.53 -14.08
CA VAL A 7 -22.74 3.66 -13.47
C VAL A 7 -22.15 3.87 -13.10
N PHE A 8 -21.85 4.20 -13.29
CA PHE A 8 -21.31 4.40 -12.67
C PHE A 8 -20.64 4.51 -12.55
N ALA A 9 -20.72 4.59 -12.99
CA ALA A 9 -20.22 4.63 -12.53
C ALA A 9 -19.62 4.78 -12.21
N ILE A 10 -19.45 5.12 -12.55
CA ILE A 10 -18.99 5.18 -11.96
C ILE A 10 -18.32 5.32 -11.69
N ALA A 11 -18.15 5.49 -11.98
CA ALA A 11 -17.61 5.43 -11.50
C ALA A 11 -17.00 5.57 -11.26
N ARG A 12 -16.89 5.84 -11.43
CA ARG A 12 -16.33 5.94 -10.99
C ARG A 12 -15.69 5.92 -10.62
N GLY A 13 -15.44 6.10 -10.80
CA GLY A 13 -14.86 5.92 -10.28
C GLY A 13 -14.26 5.80 -9.94
N ARG A 14 -14.04 5.74 -9.89
CA ARG A 14 -13.45 5.52 -9.46
C ARG A 14 -12.75 5.14 -9.19
N GLY A 15 -12.34 5.19 -9.18
CA GLY A 15 -11.62 4.60 -9.08
C GLY A 15 -11.47 3.75 -8.78
N LYS A 16 -11.45 3.45 -8.85
CA LYS A 16 -11.23 2.55 -8.51
C LYS A 16 -10.32 1.61 -8.70
N GLY A 17 -10.19 0.83 -8.22
CA GLY A 17 -9.30 -0.20 -8.30
C GLY A 17 -8.96 -0.39 -9.72
N ALA A 18 -7.98 0.16 -10.09
CA ALA A 18 -7.64 0.38 -11.42
C ALA A 18 -7.74 -0.82 -12.31
N GLY A 19 -7.05 -1.85 -12.00
CA GLY A 19 -7.04 -3.01 -12.85
C GLY A 19 -8.39 -3.68 -12.96
N ALA A 20 -9.29 -3.34 -12.07
CA ALA A 20 -10.57 -4.02 -11.97
C ALA A 20 -11.64 -3.45 -12.89
N SER A 21 -11.29 -2.60 -13.79
CA SER A 21 -12.27 -1.96 -14.65
C SER A 21 -12.73 -2.80 -15.84
N GLY A 22 -12.36 -4.08 -15.91
CA GLY A 22 -12.75 -4.93 -17.01
C GLY A 22 -11.91 -4.76 -18.27
N GLY A 23 -10.74 -4.15 -18.13
CA GLY A 23 -9.83 -3.97 -19.24
C GLY A 23 -8.90 -5.15 -19.43
N LEU A 24 -7.75 -4.87 -20.05
CA LEU A 24 -6.75 -5.89 -20.28
C LEU A 24 -5.81 -5.97 -19.08
N CYS A 25 -5.33 -7.20 -18.82
CA CYS A 25 -4.33 -7.41 -17.80
C CYS A 25 -3.05 -6.66 -18.17
N PRO A 26 -2.49 -5.83 -17.27
CA PRO A 26 -1.25 -5.12 -17.58
C PRO A 26 -0.06 -6.03 -17.83
N SER A 27 -0.09 -7.25 -17.30
CA SER A 27 1.01 -8.18 -17.42
C SER A 27 0.92 -9.03 -18.69
N CYS A 28 -0.18 -9.77 -18.88
CA CYS A 28 -0.30 -10.70 -20.00
C CYS A 28 -1.21 -10.19 -21.11
N ARG A 29 -1.86 -9.06 -20.93
CA ARG A 29 -2.69 -8.38 -21.94
C ARG A 29 -3.98 -9.12 -22.29
N ARG A 30 -4.32 -10.17 -21.58
CA ARG A 30 -5.60 -10.85 -21.79
C ARG A 30 -6.72 -10.10 -21.07
N ALA A 31 -7.93 -10.28 -21.54
CA ALA A 31 -9.09 -9.61 -20.97
C ALA A 31 -9.31 -10.05 -19.53
N MET A 32 -9.57 -9.10 -18.65
CA MET A 32 -9.86 -9.33 -17.24
C MET A 32 -11.30 -8.95 -16.94
N ARG A 33 -11.91 -9.68 -16.03
CA ARG A 33 -13.22 -9.29 -15.50
C ARG A 33 -13.06 -8.40 -14.29
N PRO A 34 -13.95 -7.41 -14.10
CA PRO A 34 -13.82 -6.48 -12.98
C PRO A 34 -13.94 -7.16 -11.61
N GLU A 35 -14.63 -8.28 -11.53
CA GLU A 35 -14.80 -9.00 -10.26
C GLU A 35 -13.59 -9.85 -9.87
N TRP A 36 -12.62 -10.03 -10.76
CA TRP A 36 -11.44 -10.84 -10.47
C TRP A 36 -10.48 -10.10 -9.56
N PRO A 37 -10.05 -10.73 -8.44
CA PRO A 37 -9.03 -10.13 -7.57
C PRO A 37 -7.64 -10.18 -8.20
N ARG A 38 -7.45 -11.05 -9.18
CA ARG A 38 -6.19 -11.20 -9.90
C ARG A 38 -6.49 -11.71 -11.30
N CYS A 39 -5.50 -11.60 -12.17
CA CYS A 39 -5.63 -12.18 -13.50
C CYS A 39 -5.64 -13.70 -13.40
N MET A 40 -6.69 -14.30 -13.91
CA MET A 40 -6.83 -15.75 -13.83
C MET A 40 -5.90 -16.48 -14.80
N PHE A 41 -5.22 -15.76 -15.69
CA PHE A 41 -4.31 -16.36 -16.66
C PHE A 41 -2.86 -16.35 -16.17
N CYS A 42 -2.37 -15.20 -15.70
CA CYS A 42 -0.97 -15.08 -15.30
C CYS A 42 -0.76 -14.81 -13.80
N GLY A 43 -1.85 -14.63 -13.06
CA GLY A 43 -1.76 -14.38 -11.62
C GLY A 43 -1.46 -12.93 -11.22
N TRP A 44 -1.33 -12.03 -12.19
CA TRP A 44 -1.09 -10.63 -11.88
C TRP A 44 -2.23 -10.08 -11.03
N MET A 45 -1.88 -9.30 -10.02
CA MET A 45 -2.87 -8.62 -9.18
C MET A 45 -2.37 -7.21 -8.88
N PRO A 46 -3.29 -6.26 -8.78
CA PRO A 46 -2.90 -4.92 -8.35
C PRO A 46 -2.37 -4.97 -6.93
N VAL A 47 -1.31 -4.24 -6.67
CA VAL A 47 -0.73 -4.15 -5.34
C VAL A 47 -0.52 -2.67 -5.01
N ALA A 48 -0.69 -2.34 -3.73
CA ALA A 48 -0.37 -1.01 -3.24
C ALA A 48 1.14 -0.83 -3.17
N ARG A 49 1.58 0.42 -3.08
CA ARG A 49 3.00 0.74 -2.99
C ARG A 49 3.23 1.89 -2.04
N LEU A 50 4.45 1.98 -1.55
CA LEU A 50 4.93 3.09 -0.74
C LEU A 50 5.94 3.87 -1.56
N GLU A 51 5.72 5.18 -1.70
CA GLU A 51 6.65 6.07 -2.38
C GLU A 51 7.41 6.85 -1.32
N PHE A 52 8.69 6.62 -1.18
CA PHE A 52 9.50 7.28 -0.16
C PHE A 52 9.88 8.68 -0.64
N VAL A 53 9.54 9.67 0.16
CA VAL A 53 9.76 11.07 -0.17
C VAL A 53 10.77 11.75 0.75
N LEU A 54 11.13 11.11 1.88
CA LEU A 54 12.09 11.66 2.83
C LEU A 54 12.82 10.49 3.50
N GLY A 55 14.11 10.67 3.79
CA GLY A 55 14.91 9.69 4.48
C GLY A 55 15.84 8.91 3.56
N PRO A 56 16.47 7.83 4.06
CA PRO A 56 17.48 7.10 3.29
C PRO A 56 16.95 6.41 2.03
N LEU A 57 15.65 6.17 1.93
CA LEU A 57 15.06 5.54 0.76
C LEU A 57 14.36 6.52 -0.18
N THR A 58 14.62 7.82 -0.03
CA THR A 58 13.99 8.85 -0.85
C THR A 58 14.09 8.51 -2.34
N GLY A 59 12.98 8.59 -3.04
CA GLY A 59 12.90 8.30 -4.46
C GLY A 59 12.60 6.85 -4.79
N GLN A 60 12.60 5.96 -3.80
CA GLN A 60 12.28 4.56 -4.04
C GLN A 60 10.80 4.30 -3.89
N VAL A 61 10.32 3.35 -4.68
CA VAL A 61 8.94 2.87 -4.62
C VAL A 61 8.98 1.39 -4.26
N ILE A 62 8.29 1.03 -3.19
CA ILE A 62 8.28 -0.35 -2.71
C ILE A 62 6.86 -0.89 -2.82
N GLU A 63 6.69 -1.98 -3.54
CA GLU A 63 5.39 -2.61 -3.69
C GLU A 63 5.09 -3.52 -2.51
N LEU A 64 3.84 -3.46 -2.03
CA LEU A 64 3.40 -4.25 -0.89
C LEU A 64 2.82 -5.58 -1.37
N ARG A 65 3.69 -6.49 -1.79
CA ARG A 65 3.28 -7.77 -2.38
C ARG A 65 3.04 -8.87 -1.35
N GLU A 66 3.65 -8.74 -0.17
CA GLU A 66 3.55 -9.76 0.87
C GLU A 66 2.34 -9.50 1.77
N ASP A 67 1.90 -10.54 2.46
CA ASP A 67 0.79 -10.41 3.41
C ASP A 67 1.14 -9.46 4.55
N VAL A 68 2.41 -9.51 4.98
CA VAL A 68 2.92 -8.61 6.02
C VAL A 68 4.23 -8.03 5.56
N THR A 69 4.32 -6.70 5.56
CA THR A 69 5.54 -5.96 5.25
C THR A 69 6.04 -5.34 6.55
N THR A 70 7.25 -5.69 6.98
CA THR A 70 7.82 -5.12 8.20
C THR A 70 8.80 -4.01 7.88
N VAL A 71 8.84 -3.01 8.76
CA VAL A 71 9.71 -1.85 8.63
C VAL A 71 10.55 -1.74 9.89
N GLY A 72 11.85 -1.63 9.75
CA GLY A 72 12.74 -1.49 10.89
C GLY A 72 14.15 -1.17 10.48
N SER A 73 15.02 -1.01 11.48
CA SER A 73 16.39 -0.53 11.23
C SER A 73 17.38 -1.67 10.98
N VAL A 74 17.00 -2.92 11.23
CA VAL A 74 17.92 -4.05 11.08
C VAL A 74 17.53 -4.95 9.93
N VAL A 75 18.49 -5.65 9.41
CA VAL A 75 18.30 -6.67 8.37
C VAL A 75 17.33 -7.73 8.89
N GLY A 76 16.47 -8.21 8.02
CA GLY A 76 15.38 -9.13 8.38
C GLY A 76 14.03 -8.50 8.25
N ASN A 77 13.96 -7.18 8.21
CA ASN A 77 12.72 -6.48 7.89
C ASN A 77 12.53 -6.44 6.38
N SER A 78 11.28 -6.37 5.95
CA SER A 78 10.96 -6.21 4.52
C SER A 78 11.52 -4.90 4.00
N ILE A 79 11.42 -3.84 4.81
CA ILE A 79 11.95 -2.53 4.50
C ILE A 79 12.92 -2.16 5.60
N VAL A 80 14.18 -1.94 5.23
CA VAL A 80 15.23 -1.58 6.18
C VAL A 80 15.50 -0.07 6.06
N LEU A 81 15.27 0.64 7.17
CA LEU A 81 15.52 2.08 7.25
C LEU A 81 16.73 2.30 8.17
N ALA A 82 17.87 2.62 7.60
CA ALA A 82 19.10 2.85 8.33
C ALA A 82 19.05 4.24 8.99
N ASP A 83 18.34 4.32 10.10
CA ASP A 83 18.02 5.59 10.77
C ASP A 83 18.03 5.32 12.27
N PRO A 84 18.82 6.07 13.06
CA PRO A 84 18.86 5.86 14.51
C PRO A 84 17.53 6.13 15.21
N ALA A 85 16.61 6.86 14.59
CA ALA A 85 15.28 7.10 15.13
C ALA A 85 14.30 5.96 14.83
N VAL A 86 14.73 4.94 14.10
CA VAL A 86 13.90 3.78 13.73
C VAL A 86 14.29 2.60 14.61
N SER A 87 13.30 2.01 15.28
CA SER A 87 13.50 0.81 16.09
C SER A 87 13.80 -0.40 15.22
N ARG A 88 14.41 -1.45 15.79
CA ARG A 88 14.75 -2.66 15.05
C ARG A 88 13.54 -3.23 14.34
N LYS A 89 12.42 -3.34 15.05
CA LYS A 89 11.12 -3.65 14.48
C LYS A 89 10.21 -2.48 14.83
N HIS A 90 9.94 -1.64 13.84
CA HIS A 90 9.26 -0.39 14.10
C HIS A 90 7.78 -0.47 13.76
N ALA A 91 7.46 -0.98 12.59
CA ALA A 91 6.09 -1.01 12.10
C ALA A 91 5.85 -2.21 11.20
N GLY A 92 4.60 -2.54 11.02
CA GLY A 92 4.18 -3.56 10.08
C GLY A 92 2.98 -3.11 9.30
N ILE A 93 2.92 -3.49 8.04
CA ILE A 93 1.76 -3.25 7.19
C ILE A 93 1.21 -4.60 6.81
N ARG A 94 -0.04 -4.85 7.18
CA ARG A 94 -0.70 -6.12 6.93
C ARG A 94 -1.75 -5.95 5.86
N ARG A 95 -1.73 -6.85 4.87
CA ARG A 95 -2.80 -6.90 3.88
C ARG A 95 -4.04 -7.49 4.52
N MET A 96 -5.16 -6.82 4.36
CA MET A 96 -6.43 -7.27 4.86
C MET A 96 -7.43 -7.31 3.71
N GLU A 97 -8.54 -7.96 3.92
CA GLU A 97 -9.61 -7.91 2.95
C GLU A 97 -10.07 -6.46 2.79
N GLY A 98 -9.95 -5.96 1.58
CA GLY A 98 -10.35 -4.59 1.28
C GLY A 98 -9.32 -3.53 1.56
N GLY A 99 -8.09 -3.88 1.99
CA GLY A 99 -7.09 -2.83 2.22
C GLY A 99 -5.87 -3.27 2.97
N TYR A 100 -5.22 -2.31 3.61
CA TYR A 100 -3.98 -2.51 4.34
C TYR A 100 -4.07 -1.82 5.69
N GLU A 101 -3.51 -2.45 6.71
CA GLU A 101 -3.45 -1.90 8.05
C GLU A 101 -1.99 -1.68 8.45
N LEU A 102 -1.67 -0.46 8.87
CA LEU A 102 -0.37 -0.11 9.43
C LEU A 102 -0.46 -0.21 10.94
N ALA A 103 0.52 -0.85 11.58
CA ALA A 103 0.56 -0.99 13.02
C ALA A 103 1.96 -0.72 13.56
N ASP A 104 2.03 -0.10 14.73
CA ASP A 104 3.26 0.09 15.48
C ASP A 104 3.61 -1.21 16.18
N LEU A 105 4.84 -1.68 16.03
CA LEU A 105 5.29 -2.93 16.62
C LEU A 105 6.07 -2.70 17.93
N GLY A 106 5.64 -1.70 18.71
CA GLY A 106 6.30 -1.39 19.97
C GLY A 106 7.51 -0.49 19.81
N SER A 107 7.49 0.39 18.83
CA SER A 107 8.62 1.28 18.58
C SER A 107 8.79 2.32 19.67
N THR A 108 10.02 2.83 19.80
CA THR A 108 10.32 3.88 20.77
C THR A 108 9.68 5.20 20.38
N ASN A 109 9.76 5.55 19.09
CA ASN A 109 9.33 6.88 18.62
C ASN A 109 7.93 6.89 18.00
N GLY A 110 7.32 5.72 17.83
CA GLY A 110 5.97 5.61 17.28
C GLY A 110 5.91 5.76 15.77
N ILE A 111 4.71 5.61 15.25
CA ILE A 111 4.42 5.85 13.83
C ILE A 111 3.48 7.04 13.74
N TYR A 112 3.61 7.78 12.65
CA TYR A 112 2.78 8.95 12.40
C TYR A 112 2.10 8.80 11.05
N VAL A 113 0.82 9.12 10.99
CA VAL A 113 0.08 9.15 9.73
C VAL A 113 -0.56 10.52 9.61
N ASN A 114 -0.19 11.24 8.56
CA ASN A 114 -0.66 12.59 8.31
C ASN A 114 -0.41 13.51 9.51
N GLY A 115 0.73 13.31 10.19
CA GLY A 115 1.13 14.14 11.33
C GLY A 115 0.58 13.69 12.68
N HIS A 116 -0.21 12.63 12.72
CA HIS A 116 -0.81 12.14 13.97
C HIS A 116 -0.15 10.83 14.40
N ARG A 117 0.28 10.76 15.65
CA ARG A 117 0.83 9.53 16.20
C ARG A 117 -0.31 8.56 16.51
N LEU A 118 -0.25 7.38 15.91
CA LEU A 118 -1.31 6.38 16.03
C LEU A 118 -0.71 5.00 16.31
N PRO A 119 -1.36 4.15 17.12
CA PRO A 119 -0.89 2.77 17.29
C PRO A 119 -1.15 1.92 16.05
N LYS A 120 -2.19 2.22 15.30
CA LYS A 120 -2.48 1.55 14.04
C LYS A 120 -3.49 2.36 13.24
N LYS A 121 -3.54 2.11 11.94
CA LYS A 121 -4.48 2.78 11.05
C LYS A 121 -4.72 1.95 9.81
N ASN A 122 -5.98 1.90 9.38
CA ASN A 122 -6.30 1.40 8.05
C ASN A 122 -5.89 2.47 7.04
N LEU A 123 -4.98 2.10 6.13
CA LEU A 123 -4.39 3.07 5.22
C LEU A 123 -5.37 3.50 4.15
N ALA A 124 -5.39 4.79 3.89
CA ALA A 124 -6.20 5.40 2.84
C ALA A 124 -5.28 5.97 1.76
N PRO A 125 -5.79 6.10 0.51
CA PRO A 125 -4.98 6.66 -0.57
C PRO A 125 -4.39 8.02 -0.20
N GLY A 126 -3.09 8.18 -0.42
CA GLY A 126 -2.40 9.43 -0.16
C GLY A 126 -1.96 9.63 1.29
N ASP A 127 -2.20 8.68 2.18
CA ASP A 127 -1.72 8.78 3.55
C ASP A 127 -0.20 8.92 3.56
N VAL A 128 0.29 9.89 4.34
CA VAL A 128 1.73 10.13 4.53
C VAL A 128 2.13 9.45 5.82
N ILE A 129 2.98 8.44 5.70
CA ILE A 129 3.43 7.63 6.83
C ILE A 129 4.84 8.09 7.21
N ARG A 130 5.04 8.38 8.50
CA ARG A 130 6.34 8.75 9.00
C ARG A 130 6.83 7.71 10.01
N VAL A 131 8.04 7.22 9.76
CA VAL A 131 8.74 6.28 10.64
C VAL A 131 10.14 6.85 10.85
N GLY A 132 10.44 7.26 12.08
CA GLY A 132 11.70 7.96 12.35
C GLY A 132 11.77 9.24 11.54
N ASN A 133 12.85 9.40 10.78
CA ASN A 133 13.02 10.55 9.89
C ASN A 133 12.61 10.26 8.46
N SER A 134 12.01 9.10 8.21
CA SER A 134 11.58 8.71 6.88
C SER A 134 10.11 8.97 6.70
N GLU A 135 9.73 9.40 5.50
CA GLU A 135 8.33 9.58 5.12
C GLU A 135 8.06 8.90 3.81
N CYS A 136 6.91 8.26 3.73
CA CYS A 136 6.47 7.65 2.49
C CYS A 136 4.97 7.89 2.31
N VAL A 137 4.52 7.82 1.07
CA VAL A 137 3.13 8.04 0.71
C VAL A 137 2.54 6.71 0.28
N PHE A 138 1.40 6.37 0.86
CA PHE A 138 0.69 5.15 0.51
C PHE A 138 -0.10 5.39 -0.78
N ARG A 139 0.19 4.56 -1.79
CA ARG A 139 -0.48 4.63 -3.08
C ARG A 139 -1.12 3.28 -3.36
N PRO A 140 -2.44 3.15 -3.26
CA PRO A 140 -3.11 1.95 -3.75
C PRO A 140 -3.02 1.94 -5.26
N GLN A 141 -3.14 0.77 -5.83
CA GLN A 141 -3.02 0.59 -7.27
C GLN A 141 -4.03 1.44 -8.03
#